data_be3764d00f78dc7109c0a9b707c8482d
#
_entry.id   be3764d00f78dc7109c0a9b707c8482d
#
_cell.length_a   1.000
_cell.length_b   1.000
_cell.length_c   1.000
_cell.angle_alpha   90.00
_cell.angle_beta   90.00
_cell.angle_gamma   90.00
#
_symmetry.space_group_name_H-M   'P 1'
#
loop_
_entity.id
_entity.type
_entity.pdbx_description
1 polymer ?
#
loop_
_entity_poly.entity_id
_entity_poly.type
_entity_poly.pdbx_seq_one_letter_code
_entity_poly.pdbx_strand_id
1 'polypeptide(L)'
;MDLIVRRGRLDGRDGLWDVGVAAGRIVTVAERISDRAPAELAAEGGLVAPSFVDLHTHLDKALTASRAAAAGRARSLAAMIEELRAIKRRFTAEDVRERAVRVAGMAAARGTGVIRSAAEADPFVELRAVEGMLAARAAAAPLVDLRLTAAPQEGWFATPGTLEAGSAPFIEAALARGLDAVGGNVNAVLWPSSPEAQVDAIFALARRFDADVDLHLDNADVPDAFTLPYVIEQTMRHGWEGRVVVGHVASLAAVGAAEAAAAIDGLRRARVSVAVLPTRIRLTRVRELVEAGVNVLCGTDNQRDPFVRHGNADVLATMLLLAQLTGMRADDELRAVWAMGTGNGARA
;
A
#
# COMPACT_ATOMS: atom_id res chain seq x y z
N MET A 1 -15.86 -19.38 23.27
CA MET A 1 -14.77 -19.27 22.25
C MET A 1 -15.25 -19.94 20.98
N ASP A 2 -14.94 -19.32 19.84
CA ASP A 2 -15.37 -19.81 18.52
C ASP A 2 -14.25 -20.60 17.84
N LEU A 3 -12.99 -20.26 18.18
CA LEU A 3 -11.78 -20.90 17.69
C LEU A 3 -10.75 -21.02 18.82
N ILE A 4 -10.03 -22.12 18.86
CA ILE A 4 -8.81 -22.27 19.65
C ILE A 4 -7.67 -22.71 18.75
N VAL A 5 -6.58 -21.93 18.72
CA VAL A 5 -5.32 -22.35 18.11
C VAL A 5 -4.48 -23.02 19.19
N ARG A 6 -4.14 -24.30 18.98
CA ARG A 6 -3.44 -25.15 19.94
C ARG A 6 -1.95 -25.20 19.68
N ARG A 7 -1.15 -25.11 20.76
CA ARG A 7 0.27 -25.41 20.78
C ARG A 7 1.09 -24.61 19.75
N GLY A 8 0.83 -23.32 19.63
CA GLY A 8 1.59 -22.40 18.79
C GLY A 8 2.77 -21.78 19.53
N ARG A 9 3.82 -21.41 18.80
CA ARG A 9 4.88 -20.52 19.29
C ARG A 9 4.44 -19.08 19.10
N LEU A 10 4.61 -18.27 20.16
CA LEU A 10 4.30 -16.85 20.12
C LEU A 10 5.58 -16.04 20.27
N ASP A 11 5.70 -14.95 19.53
CA ASP A 11 6.85 -14.06 19.69
C ASP A 11 6.93 -13.51 21.12
N GLY A 12 8.15 -13.47 21.67
CA GLY A 12 8.41 -13.01 23.03
C GLY A 12 7.95 -13.94 24.15
N ARG A 13 7.55 -15.20 23.83
CA ARG A 13 7.16 -16.20 24.81
C ARG A 13 7.87 -17.53 24.59
N ASP A 14 8.43 -18.10 25.65
CA ASP A 14 9.00 -19.44 25.60
C ASP A 14 7.89 -20.52 25.64
N GLY A 15 8.18 -21.67 25.03
CA GLY A 15 7.26 -22.82 25.02
C GLY A 15 6.17 -22.74 23.95
N LEU A 16 5.10 -23.49 24.20
CA LEU A 16 3.95 -23.60 23.31
C LEU A 16 2.69 -23.09 24.02
N TRP A 17 1.91 -22.32 23.32
CA TRP A 17 0.76 -21.60 23.85
C TRP A 17 -0.50 -21.91 23.05
N ASP A 18 -1.62 -21.94 23.74
CA ASP A 18 -2.96 -21.96 23.14
C ASP A 18 -3.50 -20.52 23.05
N VAL A 19 -4.17 -20.20 21.95
CA VAL A 19 -4.83 -18.90 21.71
C VAL A 19 -6.31 -19.12 21.49
N GLY A 20 -7.14 -18.58 22.40
CA GLY A 20 -8.60 -18.64 22.33
C GLY A 20 -9.18 -17.36 21.71
N VAL A 21 -10.08 -17.54 20.74
CA VAL A 21 -10.75 -16.45 20.02
C VAL A 21 -12.26 -16.54 20.25
N ALA A 22 -12.90 -15.40 20.48
CA ALA A 22 -14.35 -15.27 20.53
C ALA A 22 -14.78 -13.97 19.84
N ALA A 23 -15.81 -14.03 19.01
CA ALA A 23 -16.34 -12.89 18.25
C ALA A 23 -15.23 -12.10 17.51
N GLY A 24 -14.29 -12.82 16.88
CA GLY A 24 -13.18 -12.25 16.12
C GLY A 24 -12.08 -11.58 16.96
N ARG A 25 -12.08 -11.79 18.29
CA ARG A 25 -11.07 -11.21 19.20
C ARG A 25 -10.35 -12.30 19.97
N ILE A 26 -9.04 -12.12 20.20
CA ILE A 26 -8.28 -12.96 21.13
C ILE A 26 -8.78 -12.62 22.54
N VAL A 27 -9.32 -13.63 23.24
CA VAL A 27 -9.86 -13.50 24.60
C VAL A 27 -9.00 -14.21 25.65
N THR A 28 -8.17 -15.14 25.22
CA THR A 28 -7.30 -15.92 26.13
C THR A 28 -6.01 -16.33 25.41
N VAL A 29 -4.89 -16.20 26.13
CA VAL A 29 -3.60 -16.79 25.73
C VAL A 29 -3.04 -17.51 26.97
N ALA A 30 -2.87 -18.84 26.89
CA ALA A 30 -2.41 -19.66 27.99
C ALA A 30 -1.55 -20.82 27.46
N GLU A 31 -0.69 -21.40 28.31
CA GLU A 31 0.07 -22.62 27.96
C GLU A 31 -0.86 -23.78 27.58
N ARG A 32 -2.05 -23.81 28.20
CA ARG A 32 -3.11 -24.77 27.88
C ARG A 32 -4.47 -24.17 28.18
N ILE A 33 -5.38 -24.25 27.23
CA ILE A 33 -6.80 -23.92 27.37
C ILE A 33 -7.55 -25.25 27.52
N SER A 34 -8.21 -25.48 28.67
CA SER A 34 -8.95 -26.71 28.96
C SER A 34 -10.26 -26.81 28.18
N ASP A 35 -10.83 -25.65 27.82
CA ASP A 35 -12.09 -25.58 27.08
C ASP A 35 -11.96 -26.16 25.67
N ARG A 36 -13.11 -26.46 25.07
CA ARG A 36 -13.25 -26.79 23.66
C ARG A 36 -13.92 -25.64 22.93
N ALA A 37 -13.65 -25.53 21.61
CA ALA A 37 -14.30 -24.61 20.72
C ALA A 37 -14.86 -25.36 19.49
N PRO A 38 -15.90 -24.82 18.82
CA PRO A 38 -16.41 -25.40 17.57
C PRO A 38 -15.33 -25.56 16.49
N ALA A 39 -14.33 -24.70 16.47
CA ALA A 39 -13.16 -24.82 15.62
C ALA A 39 -11.89 -24.92 16.47
N GLU A 40 -11.05 -25.90 16.18
CA GLU A 40 -9.72 -26.03 16.78
C GLU A 40 -8.67 -26.22 15.66
N LEU A 41 -7.58 -25.46 15.75
CA LEU A 41 -6.45 -25.54 14.81
C LEU A 41 -5.20 -25.97 15.59
N ALA A 42 -4.62 -27.11 15.23
CA ALA A 42 -3.35 -27.54 15.78
C ALA A 42 -2.19 -26.82 15.07
N ALA A 43 -1.49 -25.93 15.77
CA ALA A 43 -0.32 -25.27 15.22
C ALA A 43 0.94 -26.14 15.24
N GLU A 44 0.94 -27.26 15.98
CA GLU A 44 2.01 -28.27 16.05
C GLU A 44 3.42 -27.68 16.28
N GLY A 45 3.50 -26.61 17.07
CA GLY A 45 4.76 -25.89 17.33
C GLY A 45 5.12 -24.87 16.23
N GLY A 46 4.25 -24.66 15.25
CA GLY A 46 4.40 -23.57 14.27
C GLY A 46 4.23 -22.20 14.91
N LEU A 47 4.74 -21.17 14.23
CA LEU A 47 4.60 -19.78 14.65
C LEU A 47 3.13 -19.32 14.47
N VAL A 48 2.55 -18.76 15.52
CA VAL A 48 1.27 -18.05 15.49
C VAL A 48 1.57 -16.56 15.60
N ALA A 49 1.25 -15.82 14.56
CA ALA A 49 1.57 -14.41 14.41
C ALA A 49 0.36 -13.64 13.86
N PRO A 50 0.35 -12.31 13.96
CA PRO A 50 -0.63 -11.48 13.23
C PRO A 50 -0.60 -11.78 11.74
N SER A 51 -1.76 -11.63 11.07
CA SER A 51 -1.82 -11.69 9.60
C SER A 51 -0.96 -10.60 8.99
N PHE A 52 -0.52 -10.81 7.74
CA PHE A 52 0.16 -9.77 6.99
C PHE A 52 -0.81 -8.66 6.61
N VAL A 53 -0.24 -7.46 6.47
CA VAL A 53 -0.92 -6.23 6.07
C VAL A 53 -0.20 -5.66 4.85
N ASP A 54 -0.88 -5.62 3.72
CA ASP A 54 -0.39 -5.03 2.46
C ASP A 54 -1.06 -3.68 2.24
N LEU A 55 -0.39 -2.59 2.63
CA LEU A 55 -0.97 -1.24 2.53
C LEU A 55 -0.61 -0.50 1.25
N HIS A 56 0.02 -1.16 0.28
CA HIS A 56 0.28 -0.52 -1.01
C HIS A 56 0.31 -1.55 -2.13
N THR A 57 -0.83 -1.70 -2.81
CA THR A 57 -0.96 -2.59 -3.97
C THR A 57 -2.00 -2.06 -4.98
N HIS A 58 -2.08 -2.69 -6.15
CA HIS A 58 -2.94 -2.27 -7.27
C HIS A 58 -3.78 -3.43 -7.78
N LEU A 59 -4.87 -3.77 -7.06
CA LEU A 59 -5.77 -4.83 -7.46
C LEU A 59 -6.66 -4.44 -8.65
N ASP A 60 -6.96 -3.16 -8.81
CA ASP A 60 -7.77 -2.59 -9.88
C ASP A 60 -7.24 -2.87 -11.28
N LYS A 61 -5.91 -2.84 -11.46
CA LYS A 61 -5.22 -3.12 -12.73
C LYS A 61 -4.45 -4.43 -12.75
N ALA A 62 -4.51 -5.22 -11.66
CA ALA A 62 -3.80 -6.48 -11.54
C ALA A 62 -4.19 -7.46 -12.66
N LEU A 63 -3.27 -8.38 -12.98
CA LEU A 63 -3.44 -9.46 -13.98
C LEU A 63 -3.72 -8.98 -15.42
N THR A 64 -3.34 -7.75 -15.75
CA THR A 64 -3.53 -7.17 -17.10
C THR A 64 -2.28 -7.20 -17.97
N ALA A 65 -1.16 -7.73 -17.47
CA ALA A 65 0.11 -7.78 -18.22
C ALA A 65 0.01 -8.43 -19.61
N SER A 66 -0.87 -9.43 -19.78
CA SER A 66 -1.10 -10.09 -21.06
C SER A 66 -1.88 -9.24 -22.08
N ARG A 67 -2.50 -8.16 -21.61
CA ARG A 67 -3.25 -7.21 -22.45
C ARG A 67 -2.33 -6.11 -23.04
N ALA A 68 -1.10 -6.02 -22.57
CA ALA A 68 -0.11 -5.05 -22.99
C ALA A 68 0.48 -5.43 -24.35
N ALA A 69 0.46 -4.48 -25.31
CA ALA A 69 0.85 -4.74 -26.70
C ALA A 69 2.33 -5.06 -26.88
N ALA A 70 3.21 -4.50 -26.06
CA ALA A 70 4.66 -4.68 -26.17
C ALA A 70 5.24 -5.39 -24.94
N ALA A 71 4.87 -6.65 -24.82
CA ALA A 71 5.27 -7.54 -23.75
C ALA A 71 6.79 -7.52 -23.43
N GLY A 72 7.16 -6.99 -22.26
CA GLY A 72 8.45 -7.29 -21.62
C GLY A 72 9.67 -6.48 -22.08
N ARG A 73 9.52 -5.40 -22.83
CA ARG A 73 10.65 -4.51 -23.16
C ARG A 73 10.77 -3.39 -22.13
N ALA A 74 12.01 -3.06 -21.74
CA ALA A 74 12.30 -1.91 -20.88
C ALA A 74 11.75 -0.62 -21.49
N ARG A 75 10.97 0.15 -20.72
CA ARG A 75 10.30 1.37 -21.20
C ARG A 75 10.34 2.46 -20.16
N SER A 76 10.13 3.69 -20.63
CA SER A 76 9.91 4.80 -19.72
C SER A 76 8.58 4.62 -18.94
N LEU A 77 8.51 5.22 -17.78
CA LEU A 77 7.28 5.25 -16.97
C LEU A 77 6.10 5.86 -17.76
N ALA A 78 6.35 6.92 -18.54
CA ALA A 78 5.36 7.55 -19.41
C ALA A 78 4.79 6.55 -20.45
N ALA A 79 5.65 5.73 -21.09
CA ALA A 79 5.19 4.73 -22.05
C ALA A 79 4.34 3.62 -21.40
N MET A 80 4.66 3.24 -20.15
CA MET A 80 3.85 2.28 -19.40
C MET A 80 2.48 2.86 -19.03
N ILE A 81 2.42 4.15 -18.70
CA ILE A 81 1.16 4.86 -18.43
C ILE A 81 0.29 4.90 -19.70
N GLU A 82 0.85 5.23 -20.85
CA GLU A 82 0.11 5.23 -22.13
C GLU A 82 -0.44 3.83 -22.48
N GLU A 83 0.33 2.79 -22.23
CA GLU A 83 -0.13 1.42 -22.43
C GLU A 83 -1.28 1.07 -21.46
N LEU A 84 -1.16 1.46 -20.19
CA LEU A 84 -2.24 1.29 -19.23
C LEU A 84 -3.50 2.04 -19.64
N ARG A 85 -3.39 3.27 -20.15
CA ARG A 85 -4.54 4.04 -20.68
C ARG A 85 -5.30 3.28 -21.76
N ALA A 86 -4.58 2.66 -22.72
CA ALA A 86 -5.20 1.87 -23.77
C ALA A 86 -5.94 0.64 -23.21
N ILE A 87 -5.43 0.05 -22.15
CA ILE A 87 -6.01 -1.12 -21.50
C ILE A 87 -7.23 -0.72 -20.67
N LYS A 88 -7.12 0.28 -19.81
CA LYS A 88 -8.17 0.64 -18.84
C LYS A 88 -9.40 1.29 -19.47
N ARG A 89 -9.29 1.87 -20.68
CA ARG A 89 -10.47 2.27 -21.48
C ARG A 89 -11.46 1.12 -21.73
N ARG A 90 -10.97 -0.12 -21.68
CA ARG A 90 -11.77 -1.35 -21.89
C ARG A 90 -12.14 -2.05 -20.60
N PHE A 91 -11.81 -1.50 -19.43
CA PHE A 91 -12.23 -2.09 -18.17
C PHE A 91 -13.75 -1.97 -18.01
N THR A 92 -14.34 -3.03 -17.50
CA THR A 92 -15.70 -3.04 -16.94
C THR A 92 -15.59 -3.25 -15.43
N ALA A 93 -16.62 -2.86 -14.68
CA ALA A 93 -16.65 -3.11 -13.23
C ALA A 93 -16.53 -4.60 -12.91
N GLU A 94 -17.15 -5.47 -13.71
CA GLU A 94 -17.06 -6.92 -13.54
C GLU A 94 -15.66 -7.46 -13.76
N ASP A 95 -14.97 -7.05 -14.85
CA ASP A 95 -13.58 -7.43 -15.11
C ASP A 95 -12.64 -7.03 -13.96
N VAL A 96 -12.82 -5.81 -13.45
CA VAL A 96 -12.03 -5.32 -12.29
C VAL A 96 -12.34 -6.16 -11.05
N ARG A 97 -13.63 -6.39 -10.75
CA ARG A 97 -14.05 -7.21 -9.63
C ARG A 97 -13.43 -8.61 -9.65
N GLU A 98 -13.55 -9.31 -10.77
CA GLU A 98 -13.04 -10.69 -10.90
C GLU A 98 -11.53 -10.77 -10.67
N ARG A 99 -10.75 -9.85 -11.27
CA ARG A 99 -9.30 -9.79 -11.12
C ARG A 99 -8.90 -9.43 -9.67
N ALA A 100 -9.55 -8.47 -9.07
CA ALA A 100 -9.28 -8.03 -7.71
C ALA A 100 -9.59 -9.14 -6.70
N VAL A 101 -10.74 -9.81 -6.78
CA VAL A 101 -11.09 -10.95 -5.92
C VAL A 101 -10.08 -12.09 -6.07
N ARG A 102 -9.64 -12.39 -7.29
CA ARG A 102 -8.62 -13.42 -7.54
C ARG A 102 -7.30 -13.09 -6.83
N VAL A 103 -6.82 -11.85 -6.92
CA VAL A 103 -5.56 -11.45 -6.27
C VAL A 103 -5.73 -11.38 -4.74
N ALA A 104 -6.88 -10.89 -4.25
CA ALA A 104 -7.19 -10.93 -2.81
C ALA A 104 -7.16 -12.37 -2.27
N GLY A 105 -7.73 -13.34 -3.01
CA GLY A 105 -7.63 -14.76 -2.67
C GLY A 105 -6.19 -15.31 -2.68
N MET A 106 -5.35 -14.85 -3.63
CA MET A 106 -3.92 -15.20 -3.65
C MET A 106 -3.18 -14.66 -2.42
N ALA A 107 -3.48 -13.43 -2.00
CA ALA A 107 -2.90 -12.79 -0.82
C ALA A 107 -3.36 -13.49 0.47
N ALA A 108 -4.66 -13.77 0.61
CA ALA A 108 -5.23 -14.49 1.75
C ALA A 108 -4.59 -15.88 1.92
N ALA A 109 -4.40 -16.61 0.81
CA ALA A 109 -3.75 -17.93 0.84
C ALA A 109 -2.28 -17.88 1.29
N ARG A 110 -1.68 -16.67 1.38
CA ARG A 110 -0.33 -16.39 1.89
C ARG A 110 -0.32 -15.67 3.24
N GLY A 111 -1.47 -15.63 3.92
CA GLY A 111 -1.60 -15.09 5.27
C GLY A 111 -1.84 -13.58 5.34
N THR A 112 -2.16 -12.90 4.23
CA THR A 112 -2.55 -11.49 4.24
C THR A 112 -4.00 -11.36 4.68
N GLY A 113 -4.25 -10.59 5.74
CA GLY A 113 -5.59 -10.34 6.29
C GLY A 113 -6.13 -8.95 5.96
N VAL A 114 -5.26 -7.98 5.68
CA VAL A 114 -5.64 -6.61 5.34
C VAL A 114 -4.91 -6.17 4.08
N ILE A 115 -5.64 -5.54 3.16
CA ILE A 115 -5.10 -4.99 1.91
C ILE A 115 -5.62 -3.56 1.75
N ARG A 116 -4.72 -2.60 1.48
CA ARG A 116 -5.10 -1.29 0.94
C ARG A 116 -4.69 -1.23 -0.53
N SER A 117 -5.66 -1.01 -1.41
CA SER A 117 -5.43 -0.97 -2.85
C SER A 117 -5.94 0.34 -3.45
N ALA A 118 -5.22 0.86 -4.43
CA ALA A 118 -5.77 1.90 -5.29
C ALA A 118 -7.04 1.41 -6.01
N ALA A 119 -7.96 2.33 -6.23
CA ALA A 119 -9.08 2.23 -7.14
C ALA A 119 -9.01 3.43 -8.08
N GLU A 120 -8.53 3.21 -9.30
CA GLU A 120 -8.31 4.30 -10.26
C GLU A 120 -9.63 5.00 -10.62
N ALA A 121 -9.57 6.34 -10.61
CA ALA A 121 -10.66 7.21 -10.97
C ALA A 121 -10.11 8.40 -11.79
N ASP A 122 -10.31 8.36 -13.11
CA ASP A 122 -9.77 9.33 -14.06
C ASP A 122 -10.59 9.32 -15.37
N PRO A 123 -10.37 10.24 -16.32
CA PRO A 123 -11.13 10.32 -17.57
C PRO A 123 -11.07 9.09 -18.48
N PHE A 124 -10.11 8.16 -18.29
CA PHE A 124 -9.96 6.99 -19.13
C PHE A 124 -10.76 5.78 -18.62
N VAL A 125 -10.80 5.61 -17.32
CA VAL A 125 -11.55 4.52 -16.66
C VAL A 125 -12.86 5.01 -16.04
N GLU A 126 -13.02 6.34 -15.88
CA GLU A 126 -14.14 6.97 -15.17
C GLU A 126 -14.27 6.37 -13.75
N LEU A 127 -15.41 5.82 -13.41
CA LEU A 127 -15.67 5.16 -12.13
C LEU A 127 -15.76 3.64 -12.23
N ARG A 128 -15.51 3.06 -13.40
CA ARG A 128 -15.63 1.60 -13.61
C ARG A 128 -14.69 0.78 -12.72
N ALA A 129 -13.46 1.29 -12.49
CA ALA A 129 -12.55 0.63 -11.57
C ALA A 129 -13.02 0.79 -10.10
N VAL A 130 -13.53 1.93 -9.72
CA VAL A 130 -14.11 2.17 -8.38
C VAL A 130 -15.27 1.23 -8.11
N GLU A 131 -16.21 1.12 -9.04
CA GLU A 131 -17.38 0.22 -8.93
C GLU A 131 -16.95 -1.24 -8.82
N GLY A 132 -15.98 -1.66 -9.64
CA GLY A 132 -15.42 -3.01 -9.59
C GLY A 132 -14.71 -3.30 -8.28
N MET A 133 -13.94 -2.35 -7.75
CA MET A 133 -13.23 -2.50 -6.47
C MET A 133 -14.17 -2.51 -5.26
N LEU A 134 -15.26 -1.72 -5.28
CA LEU A 134 -16.30 -1.78 -4.25
C LEU A 134 -17.01 -3.15 -4.25
N ALA A 135 -17.32 -3.67 -5.41
CA ALA A 135 -17.90 -5.01 -5.55
C ALA A 135 -16.90 -6.11 -5.12
N ALA A 136 -15.60 -5.92 -5.42
CA ALA A 136 -14.53 -6.82 -4.96
C ALA A 136 -14.38 -6.80 -3.43
N ARG A 137 -14.45 -5.61 -2.79
CA ARG A 137 -14.43 -5.46 -1.33
C ARG A 137 -15.52 -6.30 -0.67
N ALA A 138 -16.74 -6.21 -1.19
CA ALA A 138 -17.86 -7.00 -0.67
C ALA A 138 -17.65 -8.52 -0.87
N ALA A 139 -17.18 -8.93 -2.04
CA ALA A 139 -16.95 -10.34 -2.36
C ALA A 139 -15.76 -10.96 -1.61
N ALA A 140 -14.70 -10.18 -1.34
CA ALA A 140 -13.50 -10.64 -0.63
C ALA A 140 -13.60 -10.53 0.89
N ALA A 141 -14.64 -9.89 1.44
CA ALA A 141 -14.81 -9.67 2.88
C ALA A 141 -14.64 -10.92 3.77
N PRO A 142 -15.02 -12.15 3.34
CA PRO A 142 -14.74 -13.36 4.12
C PRO A 142 -13.26 -13.76 4.19
N LEU A 143 -12.41 -13.19 3.33
CA LEU A 143 -11.00 -13.56 3.19
C LEU A 143 -10.06 -12.48 3.72
N VAL A 144 -10.33 -11.21 3.38
CA VAL A 144 -9.48 -10.05 3.69
C VAL A 144 -10.31 -8.81 3.98
N ASP A 145 -9.80 -7.91 4.81
CA ASP A 145 -10.29 -6.54 4.93
C ASP A 145 -9.67 -5.71 3.80
N LEU A 146 -10.47 -5.36 2.78
CA LEU A 146 -10.02 -4.60 1.63
C LEU A 146 -10.36 -3.10 1.78
N ARG A 147 -9.32 -2.28 1.98
CA ARG A 147 -9.39 -0.82 2.03
C ARG A 147 -9.09 -0.23 0.68
N LEU A 148 -9.76 0.86 0.31
CA LEU A 148 -9.70 1.43 -1.02
C LEU A 148 -9.26 2.89 -1.00
N THR A 149 -8.24 3.20 -1.80
CA THR A 149 -7.76 4.56 -2.02
C THR A 149 -8.29 5.09 -3.35
N ALA A 150 -9.02 6.20 -3.34
CA ALA A 150 -9.37 6.92 -4.56
C ALA A 150 -8.13 7.60 -5.12
N ALA A 151 -7.56 7.09 -6.21
CA ALA A 151 -6.31 7.61 -6.76
C ALA A 151 -6.24 7.47 -8.28
N PRO A 152 -5.80 8.52 -9.02
CA PRO A 152 -5.53 8.40 -10.44
C PRO A 152 -4.09 7.94 -10.68
N GLN A 153 -3.87 7.25 -11.78
CA GLN A 153 -2.51 7.04 -12.31
C GLN A 153 -1.98 8.32 -12.98
N GLU A 154 -2.87 9.11 -13.54
CA GLU A 154 -2.63 10.38 -14.22
C GLU A 154 -2.67 11.55 -13.24
N GLY A 155 -2.24 12.73 -13.72
CA GLY A 155 -2.31 13.97 -12.93
C GLY A 155 -3.75 14.40 -12.59
N TRP A 156 -3.86 15.19 -11.55
CA TRP A 156 -5.13 15.70 -11.02
C TRP A 156 -5.79 16.74 -11.89
N PHE A 157 -5.00 17.57 -12.57
CA PHE A 157 -5.47 18.68 -13.40
C PHE A 157 -5.23 18.40 -14.88
N ALA A 158 -6.11 18.92 -15.75
CA ALA A 158 -5.90 18.81 -17.18
C ALA A 158 -4.83 19.82 -17.63
N THR A 159 -3.72 19.33 -18.17
CA THR A 159 -2.64 20.17 -18.71
C THR A 159 -2.34 19.76 -20.15
N PRO A 160 -2.64 20.62 -21.14
CA PRO A 160 -2.39 20.32 -22.55
C PRO A 160 -0.94 19.93 -22.84
N GLY A 161 -0.74 18.86 -23.60
CA GLY A 161 0.59 18.38 -23.99
C GLY A 161 1.34 17.57 -22.93
N THR A 162 0.70 17.30 -21.78
CA THR A 162 1.24 16.45 -20.72
C THR A 162 0.38 15.18 -20.50
N LEU A 163 0.79 14.35 -19.54
CA LEU A 163 0.00 13.19 -19.10
C LEU A 163 -1.09 13.57 -18.08
N GLU A 164 -1.16 14.83 -17.66
CA GLU A 164 -2.19 15.31 -16.72
C GLU A 164 -3.56 15.35 -17.39
N ALA A 165 -4.49 14.57 -16.90
CA ALA A 165 -5.76 14.29 -17.57
C ALA A 165 -7.00 14.90 -16.87
N GLY A 166 -6.84 15.60 -15.75
CA GLY A 166 -7.96 16.22 -15.04
C GLY A 166 -8.80 15.22 -14.23
N SER A 167 -8.18 14.46 -13.34
CA SER A 167 -8.82 13.39 -12.57
C SER A 167 -9.64 13.86 -11.36
N ALA A 168 -9.45 15.10 -10.90
CA ALA A 168 -10.06 15.61 -9.67
C ALA A 168 -11.58 15.35 -9.52
N PRO A 169 -12.44 15.57 -10.53
CA PRO A 169 -13.88 15.30 -10.39
C PRO A 169 -14.21 13.82 -10.17
N PHE A 170 -13.41 12.93 -10.75
CA PHE A 170 -13.59 11.48 -10.60
C PHE A 170 -13.16 11.00 -9.22
N ILE A 171 -12.09 11.57 -8.67
CA ILE A 171 -11.62 11.28 -7.30
C ILE A 171 -12.68 11.73 -6.27
N GLU A 172 -13.22 12.93 -6.42
CA GLU A 172 -14.30 13.40 -5.55
C GLU A 172 -15.52 12.48 -5.62
N ALA A 173 -15.93 12.06 -6.82
CA ALA A 173 -17.03 11.13 -7.02
C ALA A 173 -16.75 9.73 -6.45
N ALA A 174 -15.49 9.27 -6.43
CA ALA A 174 -15.08 8.03 -5.81
C ALA A 174 -15.17 8.08 -4.28
N LEU A 175 -14.68 9.16 -3.67
CA LEU A 175 -14.79 9.38 -2.21
C LEU A 175 -16.27 9.44 -1.77
N ALA A 176 -17.14 10.11 -2.54
CA ALA A 176 -18.56 10.14 -2.27
C ALA A 176 -19.23 8.75 -2.28
N ARG A 177 -18.59 7.73 -2.87
CA ARG A 177 -19.02 6.32 -2.84
C ARG A 177 -18.48 5.53 -1.65
N GLY A 178 -17.75 6.16 -0.74
CA GLY A 178 -17.26 5.54 0.49
C GLY A 178 -15.94 4.80 0.33
N LEU A 179 -15.01 5.35 -0.44
CA LEU A 179 -13.61 4.92 -0.39
C LEU A 179 -12.94 5.47 0.87
N ASP A 180 -11.95 4.73 1.39
CA ASP A 180 -11.37 4.97 2.72
C ASP A 180 -10.30 6.06 2.71
N ALA A 181 -9.62 6.24 1.59
CA ALA A 181 -8.51 7.18 1.46
C ALA A 181 -8.54 7.93 0.13
N VAL A 182 -7.88 9.08 0.08
CA VAL A 182 -7.61 9.84 -1.13
C VAL A 182 -6.12 9.85 -1.44
N GLY A 183 -5.77 9.70 -2.69
CA GLY A 183 -4.38 9.67 -3.12
C GLY A 183 -4.16 10.14 -4.53
N GLY A 184 -2.97 9.87 -5.03
CA GLY A 184 -2.56 10.22 -6.38
C GLY A 184 -1.11 9.87 -6.64
N ASN A 185 -0.69 10.01 -7.88
CA ASN A 185 0.69 9.88 -8.29
C ASN A 185 1.32 11.28 -8.37
N VAL A 186 1.75 11.81 -7.22
CA VAL A 186 2.43 13.12 -7.14
C VAL A 186 3.88 12.93 -7.56
N ASN A 187 4.15 13.24 -8.81
CA ASN A 187 5.45 13.03 -9.43
C ASN A 187 5.85 14.29 -10.24
N ALA A 188 6.78 15.08 -9.71
CA ALA A 188 7.21 16.33 -10.32
C ALA A 188 7.89 16.15 -11.70
N VAL A 189 8.36 14.95 -12.05
CA VAL A 189 8.93 14.66 -13.38
C VAL A 189 7.82 14.44 -14.42
N LEU A 190 6.75 13.74 -14.05
CA LEU A 190 5.62 13.46 -14.94
C LEU A 190 4.60 14.61 -14.97
N TRP A 191 4.44 15.30 -13.85
CA TRP A 191 3.49 16.39 -13.63
C TRP A 191 4.20 17.66 -13.14
N PRO A 192 5.14 18.23 -13.90
CA PRO A 192 6.04 19.27 -13.41
C PRO A 192 5.34 20.60 -13.09
N SER A 193 4.11 20.78 -13.57
CA SER A 193 3.38 22.05 -13.41
C SER A 193 2.59 22.16 -12.11
N SER A 194 2.46 21.09 -11.28
CA SER A 194 1.47 21.10 -10.22
C SER A 194 1.68 20.17 -9.01
N PRO A 195 2.89 19.76 -8.58
CA PRO A 195 3.01 18.81 -7.47
C PRO A 195 2.40 19.35 -6.18
N GLU A 196 2.68 20.60 -5.79
CA GLU A 196 2.12 21.23 -4.60
C GLU A 196 0.61 21.44 -4.73
N ALA A 197 0.14 21.90 -5.90
CA ALA A 197 -1.29 22.08 -6.14
C ALA A 197 -2.07 20.76 -6.07
N GLN A 198 -1.46 19.65 -6.53
CA GLN A 198 -2.06 18.31 -6.35
C GLN A 198 -2.13 17.92 -4.88
N VAL A 199 -1.07 18.13 -4.09
CA VAL A 199 -1.05 17.89 -2.65
C VAL A 199 -2.12 18.72 -1.95
N ASP A 200 -2.26 20.00 -2.26
CA ASP A 200 -3.29 20.87 -1.69
C ASP A 200 -4.71 20.36 -2.00
N ALA A 201 -4.97 19.95 -3.23
CA ALA A 201 -6.26 19.39 -3.63
C ALA A 201 -6.56 18.07 -2.92
N ILE A 202 -5.55 17.21 -2.73
CA ILE A 202 -5.67 15.96 -1.98
C ILE A 202 -6.04 16.24 -0.53
N PHE A 203 -5.33 17.13 0.17
CA PHE A 203 -5.65 17.49 1.55
C PHE A 203 -7.00 18.19 1.69
N ALA A 204 -7.41 19.00 0.70
CA ALA A 204 -8.75 19.60 0.69
C ALA A 204 -9.86 18.54 0.65
N LEU A 205 -9.71 17.50 -0.19
CA LEU A 205 -10.67 16.39 -0.24
C LEU A 205 -10.57 15.49 0.99
N ALA A 206 -9.35 15.20 1.48
CA ALA A 206 -9.16 14.42 2.71
C ALA A 206 -9.93 15.03 3.89
N ARG A 207 -9.84 16.34 4.08
CA ARG A 207 -10.57 17.07 5.12
C ARG A 207 -12.07 17.07 4.89
N ARG A 208 -12.51 17.25 3.65
CA ARG A 208 -13.95 17.32 3.31
C ARG A 208 -14.64 15.98 3.53
N PHE A 209 -13.99 14.88 3.23
CA PHE A 209 -14.54 13.53 3.34
C PHE A 209 -14.08 12.78 4.60
N ASP A 210 -13.28 13.41 5.45
CA ASP A 210 -12.60 12.76 6.60
C ASP A 210 -11.84 11.49 6.21
N ALA A 211 -11.19 11.51 5.04
CA ALA A 211 -10.47 10.39 4.45
C ALA A 211 -8.98 10.42 4.82
N ASP A 212 -8.35 9.26 4.89
CA ASP A 212 -6.89 9.17 5.00
C ASP A 212 -6.22 9.61 3.69
N VAL A 213 -4.92 9.88 3.74
CA VAL A 213 -4.11 10.24 2.57
C VAL A 213 -3.12 9.12 2.25
N ASP A 214 -3.10 8.66 0.97
CA ASP A 214 -2.23 7.59 0.51
C ASP A 214 -1.64 7.94 -0.87
N LEU A 215 -0.38 8.38 -0.88
CA LEU A 215 0.27 8.97 -2.05
C LEU A 215 1.32 8.04 -2.67
N HIS A 216 1.33 7.95 -4.00
CA HIS A 216 2.56 7.68 -4.73
C HIS A 216 3.34 9.00 -4.79
N LEU A 217 4.49 9.06 -4.15
CA LEU A 217 5.24 10.29 -3.98
C LEU A 217 6.69 10.10 -4.40
N ASP A 218 7.23 11.07 -5.14
CA ASP A 218 8.66 11.17 -5.43
C ASP A 218 9.28 9.85 -5.93
N ASN A 219 8.55 9.15 -6.80
CA ASN A 219 8.94 7.83 -7.31
C ASN A 219 10.02 7.87 -8.42
N ALA A 220 10.53 9.06 -8.76
CA ALA A 220 11.74 9.27 -9.53
C ALA A 220 12.92 9.49 -8.58
N ASP A 221 14.07 8.87 -8.87
CA ASP A 221 15.28 8.98 -8.06
C ASP A 221 16.15 10.18 -8.46
N VAL A 222 15.53 11.37 -8.53
CA VAL A 222 16.19 12.62 -8.86
C VAL A 222 15.94 13.67 -7.77
N PRO A 223 16.95 14.46 -7.37
CA PRO A 223 16.81 15.45 -6.30
C PRO A 223 15.75 16.52 -6.60
N ASP A 224 15.65 16.96 -7.87
CA ASP A 224 14.76 18.04 -8.30
C ASP A 224 13.26 17.68 -8.25
N ALA A 225 12.95 16.42 -7.98
CA ALA A 225 11.58 15.91 -7.85
C ALA A 225 11.26 15.54 -6.39
N PHE A 226 11.62 16.40 -5.43
CA PHE A 226 11.49 16.12 -4.01
C PHE A 226 10.35 16.91 -3.36
N THR A 227 9.14 16.37 -3.41
CA THR A 227 7.91 17.00 -2.90
C THR A 227 7.60 16.62 -1.43
N LEU A 228 8.30 15.63 -0.89
CA LEU A 228 8.08 15.12 0.47
C LEU A 228 8.06 16.19 1.57
N PRO A 229 8.96 17.21 1.59
CA PRO A 229 8.90 18.26 2.61
C PRO A 229 7.57 19.02 2.62
N TYR A 230 6.99 19.25 1.44
CA TYR A 230 5.70 19.91 1.32
C TYR A 230 4.56 19.05 1.86
N VAL A 231 4.56 17.74 1.59
CA VAL A 231 3.57 16.81 2.16
C VAL A 231 3.65 16.78 3.69
N ILE A 232 4.86 16.80 4.26
CA ILE A 232 5.08 16.85 5.72
C ILE A 232 4.48 18.15 6.28
N GLU A 233 4.74 19.29 5.65
CA GLU A 233 4.19 20.58 6.06
C GLU A 233 2.66 20.57 6.05
N GLN A 234 2.04 20.11 4.94
CA GLN A 234 0.59 20.04 4.81
C GLN A 234 -0.04 19.06 5.81
N THR A 235 0.64 17.95 6.13
CA THR A 235 0.20 17.01 7.16
C THR A 235 0.05 17.71 8.50
N MET A 236 1.09 18.40 8.95
CA MET A 236 1.06 19.13 10.23
C MET A 236 0.10 20.34 10.22
N ARG A 237 0.08 21.08 9.10
CA ARG A 237 -0.81 22.24 8.91
C ARG A 237 -2.28 21.88 9.05
N HIS A 238 -2.67 20.71 8.59
CA HIS A 238 -4.06 20.25 8.58
C HIS A 238 -4.43 19.32 9.73
N GLY A 239 -3.48 18.98 10.64
CA GLY A 239 -3.72 18.06 11.74
C GLY A 239 -4.00 16.61 11.28
N TRP A 240 -3.30 16.17 10.22
CA TRP A 240 -3.47 14.82 9.62
C TRP A 240 -2.39 13.83 10.07
N GLU A 241 -1.71 14.10 11.18
CA GLU A 241 -0.65 13.26 11.72
C GLU A 241 -1.15 11.85 12.05
N GLY A 242 -0.48 10.84 11.49
CA GLY A 242 -0.85 9.43 11.63
C GLY A 242 -1.94 8.96 10.65
N ARG A 243 -2.36 9.82 9.70
CA ARG A 243 -3.36 9.52 8.66
C ARG A 243 -2.80 9.67 7.24
N VAL A 244 -1.48 9.77 7.11
CA VAL A 244 -0.81 9.96 5.83
C VAL A 244 0.19 8.83 5.60
N VAL A 245 0.07 8.17 4.44
CA VAL A 245 1.03 7.20 3.92
C VAL A 245 1.63 7.74 2.62
N VAL A 246 2.94 7.67 2.48
CA VAL A 246 3.65 8.00 1.23
C VAL A 246 4.37 6.77 0.70
N GLY A 247 4.09 6.39 -0.52
CA GLY A 247 4.73 5.25 -1.20
C GLY A 247 5.93 5.68 -2.03
N HIS A 248 6.92 4.80 -2.17
CA HIS A 248 8.18 4.93 -2.91
C HIS A 248 9.20 5.86 -2.27
N VAL A 249 9.00 7.17 -2.37
CA VAL A 249 9.89 8.24 -1.88
C VAL A 249 11.35 8.02 -2.31
N ALA A 250 11.55 7.64 -3.57
CA ALA A 250 12.89 7.33 -4.12
C ALA A 250 13.80 8.57 -4.15
N SER A 251 13.23 9.77 -4.35
CA SER A 251 13.98 11.03 -4.33
C SER A 251 14.69 11.29 -3.01
N LEU A 252 14.19 10.76 -1.88
CA LEU A 252 14.87 10.84 -0.59
C LEU A 252 16.27 10.19 -0.60
N ALA A 253 16.48 9.18 -1.44
CA ALA A 253 17.79 8.57 -1.63
C ALA A 253 18.72 9.39 -2.52
N ALA A 254 18.19 10.34 -3.29
CA ALA A 254 18.94 11.16 -4.24
C ALA A 254 19.35 12.53 -3.66
N VAL A 255 18.64 13.05 -2.65
CA VAL A 255 18.98 14.34 -2.00
C VAL A 255 20.18 14.22 -1.07
N GLY A 256 20.77 15.37 -0.72
CA GLY A 256 21.92 15.46 0.17
C GLY A 256 21.63 14.95 1.59
N ALA A 257 22.67 14.55 2.34
CA ALA A 257 22.50 13.97 3.67
C ALA A 257 21.78 14.87 4.66
N ALA A 258 22.07 16.18 4.65
CA ALA A 258 21.41 17.14 5.56
C ALA A 258 19.92 17.30 5.24
N GLU A 259 19.55 17.35 3.97
CA GLU A 259 18.19 17.45 3.50
C GLU A 259 17.40 16.17 3.80
N ALA A 260 18.03 15.01 3.56
CA ALA A 260 17.44 13.72 3.92
C ALA A 260 17.17 13.61 5.42
N ALA A 261 18.13 14.00 6.26
CA ALA A 261 17.96 13.97 7.72
C ALA A 261 16.83 14.88 8.19
N ALA A 262 16.71 16.08 7.61
CA ALA A 262 15.61 17.02 7.91
C ALA A 262 14.24 16.45 7.52
N ALA A 263 14.15 15.82 6.35
CA ALA A 263 12.91 15.17 5.88
C ALA A 263 12.54 13.96 6.75
N ILE A 264 13.50 13.12 7.13
CA ILE A 264 13.27 11.97 8.01
C ILE A 264 12.76 12.41 9.39
N ASP A 265 13.38 13.44 9.99
CA ASP A 265 12.87 14.01 11.25
C ASP A 265 11.46 14.60 11.09
N GLY A 266 11.19 15.25 9.96
CA GLY A 266 9.87 15.75 9.60
C GLY A 266 8.82 14.62 9.52
N LEU A 267 9.12 13.52 8.83
CA LEU A 267 8.26 12.32 8.75
C LEU A 267 7.92 11.78 10.14
N ARG A 268 8.93 11.66 11.01
CA ARG A 268 8.74 11.19 12.38
C ARG A 268 7.81 12.12 13.18
N ARG A 269 8.05 13.43 13.14
CA ARG A 269 7.23 14.44 13.86
C ARG A 269 5.80 14.49 13.35
N ALA A 270 5.61 14.47 12.03
CA ALA A 270 4.31 14.46 11.39
C ALA A 270 3.62 13.09 11.43
N ARG A 271 4.27 12.06 11.99
CA ARG A 271 3.78 10.67 11.99
C ARG A 271 3.29 10.21 10.62
N VAL A 272 4.02 10.60 9.56
CA VAL A 272 3.78 10.13 8.20
C VAL A 272 4.42 8.75 8.05
N SER A 273 3.66 7.77 7.58
CA SER A 273 4.15 6.42 7.30
C SER A 273 4.75 6.34 5.90
N VAL A 274 5.80 5.54 5.73
CA VAL A 274 6.48 5.34 4.44
C VAL A 274 6.30 3.91 3.95
N ALA A 275 5.63 3.71 2.82
CA ALA A 275 5.49 2.41 2.18
C ALA A 275 6.69 2.16 1.24
N VAL A 276 7.49 1.15 1.57
CA VAL A 276 8.63 0.72 0.77
C VAL A 276 8.23 -0.41 -0.15
N LEU A 277 8.60 -0.29 -1.42
CA LEU A 277 8.18 -1.18 -2.50
C LEU A 277 9.42 -1.78 -3.16
N PRO A 278 9.94 -2.93 -2.66
CA PRO A 278 11.23 -3.48 -3.10
C PRO A 278 11.22 -4.07 -4.52
N THR A 279 10.09 -4.03 -5.20
CA THR A 279 9.94 -4.39 -6.61
C THR A 279 10.43 -3.30 -7.56
N ARG A 280 10.78 -2.12 -7.05
CA ARG A 280 11.31 -0.98 -7.82
C ARG A 280 12.83 -0.99 -7.90
N ILE A 281 13.37 -0.30 -8.91
CA ILE A 281 14.80 -0.26 -9.23
C ILE A 281 15.61 0.42 -8.13
N ARG A 282 15.03 1.43 -7.46
CA ARG A 282 15.70 2.15 -6.38
C ARG A 282 14.80 2.25 -5.14
N LEU A 283 15.37 1.92 -4.01
CA LEU A 283 14.72 2.07 -2.71
C LEU A 283 15.05 3.45 -2.11
N THR A 284 14.16 3.92 -1.26
CA THR A 284 14.40 5.03 -0.35
C THR A 284 15.43 4.65 0.74
N ARG A 285 15.72 5.55 1.68
CA ARG A 285 16.67 5.35 2.80
C ARG A 285 16.09 4.51 3.94
N VAL A 286 15.79 3.24 3.65
CA VAL A 286 15.02 2.35 4.56
C VAL A 286 15.63 2.24 5.94
N ARG A 287 16.96 2.02 6.05
CA ARG A 287 17.65 1.89 7.34
C ARG A 287 17.54 3.17 8.16
N GLU A 288 17.85 4.30 7.55
CA GLU A 288 17.78 5.61 8.22
C GLU A 288 16.36 5.94 8.70
N LEU A 289 15.33 5.58 7.92
CA LEU A 289 13.93 5.74 8.33
C LEU A 289 13.60 4.88 9.56
N VAL A 290 14.00 3.62 9.57
CA VAL A 290 13.78 2.69 10.70
C VAL A 290 14.51 3.18 11.95
N GLU A 291 15.79 3.52 11.82
CA GLU A 291 16.64 4.01 12.93
C GLU A 291 16.08 5.31 13.55
N ALA A 292 15.49 6.16 12.72
CA ALA A 292 14.83 7.39 13.17
C ALA A 292 13.45 7.15 13.81
N GLY A 293 12.91 5.92 13.78
CA GLY A 293 11.60 5.60 14.33
C GLY A 293 10.41 6.01 13.47
N VAL A 294 10.62 6.22 12.16
CA VAL A 294 9.53 6.41 11.20
C VAL A 294 8.76 5.10 11.03
N ASN A 295 7.43 5.17 10.92
CA ASN A 295 6.60 4.00 10.64
C ASN A 295 6.81 3.55 9.18
N VAL A 296 7.65 2.54 8.97
CA VAL A 296 7.95 1.99 7.65
C VAL A 296 7.08 0.77 7.39
N LEU A 297 6.50 0.70 6.18
CA LEU A 297 5.61 -0.36 5.70
C LEU A 297 6.26 -1.08 4.52
N CYS A 298 5.88 -2.34 4.29
CA CYS A 298 6.28 -3.10 3.11
C CYS A 298 5.04 -3.45 2.29
N GLY A 299 4.98 -3.02 1.03
CA GLY A 299 3.87 -3.28 0.11
C GLY A 299 4.29 -4.13 -1.09
N THR A 300 3.34 -4.87 -1.67
CA THR A 300 3.60 -5.72 -2.83
C THR A 300 3.52 -4.97 -4.17
N ASP A 301 2.95 -3.78 -4.18
CA ASP A 301 2.80 -2.90 -5.35
C ASP A 301 2.02 -3.58 -6.51
N ASN A 302 2.49 -3.43 -7.71
CA ASN A 302 1.85 -3.93 -8.93
C ASN A 302 1.87 -5.47 -9.02
N GLN A 303 0.77 -6.06 -9.57
CA GLN A 303 0.56 -7.50 -9.66
C GLN A 303 0.26 -7.91 -11.10
N ARG A 304 1.32 -8.24 -11.88
CA ARG A 304 1.20 -8.71 -13.28
C ARG A 304 0.40 -7.75 -14.17
N ASP A 305 0.82 -6.51 -14.22
CA ASP A 305 0.24 -5.45 -15.02
C ASP A 305 1.29 -4.81 -15.96
N PRO A 306 1.00 -3.71 -16.68
CA PRO A 306 1.97 -3.06 -17.57
C PRO A 306 3.25 -2.57 -16.89
N PHE A 307 3.22 -2.27 -15.58
CA PHE A 307 4.39 -1.80 -14.83
C PHE A 307 5.28 -2.94 -14.35
N VAL A 308 4.66 -4.05 -13.89
CA VAL A 308 5.38 -5.20 -13.33
C VAL A 308 4.75 -6.49 -13.85
N ARG A 309 5.51 -7.29 -14.60
CA ARG A 309 5.00 -8.51 -15.23
C ARG A 309 4.99 -9.73 -14.31
N HIS A 310 5.57 -9.65 -13.17
CA HIS A 310 5.57 -10.65 -12.10
C HIS A 310 4.73 -10.17 -10.91
N GLY A 311 4.62 -10.97 -9.89
CA GLY A 311 3.86 -10.69 -8.67
C GLY A 311 2.98 -11.88 -8.30
N ASN A 312 2.86 -12.09 -7.02
CA ASN A 312 2.12 -13.23 -6.44
C ASN A 312 1.34 -12.84 -5.19
N ALA A 313 1.28 -11.53 -4.86
CA ALA A 313 0.63 -10.97 -3.68
C ALA A 313 1.15 -11.59 -2.36
N ASP A 314 2.47 -11.81 -2.26
CA ASP A 314 3.13 -12.45 -1.13
C ASP A 314 3.95 -11.43 -0.35
N VAL A 315 3.39 -10.93 0.76
CA VAL A 315 4.04 -9.93 1.63
C VAL A 315 5.30 -10.50 2.28
N LEU A 316 5.30 -11.79 2.67
CA LEU A 316 6.48 -12.42 3.27
C LEU A 316 7.66 -12.49 2.29
N ALA A 317 7.40 -12.91 1.05
CA ALA A 317 8.42 -12.91 0.01
C ALA A 317 8.93 -11.49 -0.30
N THR A 318 8.05 -10.50 -0.26
CA THR A 318 8.40 -9.09 -0.46
C THR A 318 9.26 -8.56 0.68
N MET A 319 8.95 -8.88 1.94
CA MET A 319 9.78 -8.56 3.11
C MET A 319 11.16 -9.24 3.04
N LEU A 320 11.23 -10.49 2.61
CA LEU A 320 12.51 -11.18 2.42
C LEU A 320 13.37 -10.47 1.38
N LEU A 321 12.77 -10.08 0.25
CA LEU A 321 13.47 -9.30 -0.78
C LEU A 321 13.97 -7.95 -0.21
N LEU A 322 13.14 -7.26 0.58
CA LEU A 322 13.52 -6.01 1.23
C LEU A 322 14.72 -6.19 2.16
N ALA A 323 14.69 -7.21 3.02
CA ALA A 323 15.81 -7.52 3.93
C ALA A 323 17.12 -7.77 3.15
N GLN A 324 17.04 -8.51 2.04
CA GLN A 324 18.19 -8.80 1.18
C GLN A 324 18.76 -7.53 0.51
N LEU A 325 17.90 -6.70 -0.06
CA LEU A 325 18.29 -5.47 -0.76
C LEU A 325 18.85 -4.41 0.19
N THR A 326 18.33 -4.33 1.42
CA THR A 326 18.80 -3.37 2.44
C THR A 326 19.96 -3.89 3.26
N GLY A 327 20.28 -5.19 3.16
CA GLY A 327 21.30 -5.85 3.95
C GLY A 327 20.96 -5.98 5.44
N MET A 328 19.66 -5.90 5.80
CA MET A 328 19.18 -6.10 7.17
C MET A 328 19.26 -7.59 7.53
N ARG A 329 20.07 -7.94 8.55
CA ARG A 329 20.42 -9.34 8.86
C ARG A 329 20.39 -9.67 10.35
N ALA A 330 20.58 -8.68 11.22
CA ALA A 330 20.54 -8.89 12.66
C ALA A 330 19.09 -9.17 13.12
N ASP A 331 18.92 -9.82 14.26
CA ASP A 331 17.60 -10.24 14.76
C ASP A 331 16.66 -9.05 14.99
N ASP A 332 17.17 -7.94 15.48
CA ASP A 332 16.43 -6.69 15.66
C ASP A 332 16.02 -6.06 14.31
N GLU A 333 16.95 -6.06 13.33
CA GLU A 333 16.67 -5.61 11.96
C GLU A 333 15.60 -6.49 11.28
N LEU A 334 15.70 -7.81 11.42
CA LEU A 334 14.69 -8.74 10.87
C LEU A 334 13.33 -8.59 11.56
N ARG A 335 13.31 -8.30 12.88
CA ARG A 335 12.08 -7.94 13.59
C ARG A 335 11.48 -6.64 13.06
N ALA A 336 12.31 -5.64 12.75
CA ALA A 336 11.83 -4.41 12.11
C ALA A 336 11.22 -4.68 10.72
N VAL A 337 11.87 -5.50 9.89
CA VAL A 337 11.31 -5.93 8.58
C VAL A 337 9.98 -6.68 8.76
N TRP A 338 9.90 -7.59 9.73
CA TRP A 338 8.67 -8.31 10.06
C TRP A 338 7.53 -7.34 10.44
N ALA A 339 7.84 -6.35 11.26
CA ALA A 339 6.88 -5.33 11.66
C ALA A 339 6.33 -4.53 10.46
N MET A 340 7.14 -4.31 9.42
CA MET A 340 6.72 -3.58 8.20
C MET A 340 5.57 -4.26 7.45
N GLY A 341 5.50 -5.59 7.48
CA GLY A 341 4.42 -6.35 6.84
C GLY A 341 3.32 -6.79 7.82
N THR A 342 3.37 -6.37 9.08
CA THR A 342 2.41 -6.77 10.11
C THR A 342 1.97 -5.58 10.98
N GLY A 343 2.51 -5.41 12.16
CA GLY A 343 2.09 -4.42 13.16
C GLY A 343 2.24 -2.97 12.73
N ASN A 344 3.20 -2.63 11.87
CA ASN A 344 3.34 -1.26 11.34
C ASN A 344 2.15 -0.89 10.44
N GLY A 345 1.70 -1.84 9.60
CA GLY A 345 0.51 -1.64 8.77
C GLY A 345 -0.76 -1.42 9.59
N ALA A 346 -0.89 -2.08 10.72
CA ALA A 346 -2.04 -1.88 11.61
C ALA A 346 -2.06 -0.52 12.31
N ARG A 347 -0.95 0.25 12.26
CA ARG A 347 -0.83 1.60 12.83
C ARG A 347 -0.93 2.71 11.79
N ALA A 348 -0.93 2.39 10.52
CA ALA A 348 -1.04 3.30 9.38
C ALA A 348 -2.46 3.29 8.84
#